data_6d56e27e36a78d96110f93dcd50ca346
#
_entry.id   6d56e27e36a78d96110f93dcd50ca346
#
_cell.length_a   1.000
_cell.length_b   1.000
_cell.length_c   1.000
_cell.angle_alpha   90.00
_cell.angle_beta   90.00
_cell.angle_gamma   90.00
#
_symmetry.space_group_name_H-M   'P 1'
#
loop_
_entity.id
_entity.type
_entity.pdbx_description
1 polymer ?
#
loop_
_entity_poly.entity_id
_entity_poly.type
_entity_poly.pdbx_seq_one_letter_code
_entity_poly.pdbx_strand_id
1 'polypeptide(L)'
;MAYKYRWLSQALDDMSNEIEYVVKEFGLKAARRMESRVHEGVLQLCQFPYSGVRYEEDILYNGQEVRVLHLRQISLIYSFDKETITIIALWNNYQNPERLDEVIESRK
;
A
#
# COMPACT_ATOMS: atom_id res chain seq x y z
N MET A 1 15.35 -9.02 12.69
CA MET A 1 15.05 -9.86 11.50
C MET A 1 14.05 -9.15 10.63
N ALA A 2 14.22 -9.26 9.32
CA ALA A 2 13.28 -8.65 8.38
C ALA A 2 12.00 -9.47 8.28
N TYR A 3 10.87 -8.79 8.15
CA TYR A 3 9.59 -9.42 7.89
C TYR A 3 9.55 -9.87 6.43
N LYS A 4 8.74 -10.89 6.15
CA LYS A 4 8.35 -11.24 4.78
C LYS A 4 7.25 -10.28 4.35
N TYR A 5 6.97 -10.23 3.06
CA TYR A 5 5.83 -9.45 2.58
C TYR A 5 5.04 -10.24 1.55
N ARG A 6 3.78 -9.89 1.44
CA ARG A 6 2.91 -10.39 0.37
C ARG A 6 1.95 -9.29 -0.06
N TRP A 7 1.55 -9.35 -1.30
CA TRP A 7 0.55 -8.46 -1.86
C TRP A 7 -0.74 -9.24 -2.04
N LEU A 8 -1.87 -8.68 -1.64
CA LEU A 8 -3.15 -9.21 -2.08
C LEU A 8 -3.26 -9.05 -3.59
N SER A 9 -4.00 -9.95 -4.25
CA SER A 9 -4.18 -9.87 -5.70
C SER A 9 -4.79 -8.53 -6.13
N GLN A 10 -5.75 -8.02 -5.35
CA GLN A 10 -6.37 -6.72 -5.61
C GLN A 10 -5.36 -5.58 -5.47
N ALA A 11 -4.40 -5.70 -4.56
CA ALA A 11 -3.35 -4.69 -4.40
C ALA A 11 -2.39 -4.71 -5.60
N LEU A 12 -2.10 -5.87 -6.15
CA LEU A 12 -1.33 -5.97 -7.39
C LEU A 12 -2.07 -5.34 -8.56
N ASP A 13 -3.39 -5.50 -8.62
CA ASP A 13 -4.22 -4.84 -9.63
C ASP A 13 -4.17 -3.32 -9.47
N ASP A 14 -4.21 -2.82 -8.23
CA ASP A 14 -4.04 -1.40 -7.95
C ASP A 14 -2.72 -0.89 -8.51
N MET A 15 -1.64 -1.64 -8.30
CA MET A 15 -0.31 -1.27 -8.78
C MET A 15 -0.26 -1.22 -10.29
N SER A 16 -0.82 -2.24 -10.96
CA SER A 16 -0.87 -2.29 -12.43
C SER A 16 -1.66 -1.12 -12.99
N ASN A 17 -2.79 -0.81 -12.40
CA ASN A 17 -3.63 0.31 -12.84
C ASN A 17 -2.91 1.64 -12.66
N GLU A 18 -2.21 1.81 -11.56
CA GLU A 18 -1.47 3.04 -11.29
C GLU A 18 -0.29 3.22 -12.25
N ILE A 19 0.43 2.13 -12.55
CA ILE A 19 1.52 2.15 -13.53
C ILE A 19 0.98 2.58 -14.90
N GLU A 20 -0.13 1.99 -15.34
CA GLU A 20 -0.76 2.34 -16.61
C GLU A 20 -1.11 3.83 -16.67
N TYR A 21 -1.72 4.34 -15.61
CA TYR A 21 -2.08 5.74 -15.51
C TYR A 21 -0.84 6.64 -15.60
N VAL A 22 0.20 6.32 -14.83
CA VAL A 22 1.41 7.14 -14.78
C VAL A 22 2.15 7.12 -16.13
N VAL A 23 2.22 5.96 -16.78
CA VAL A 23 2.83 5.86 -18.11
C VAL A 23 2.09 6.77 -19.10
N LYS A 24 0.76 6.71 -19.09
CA LYS A 24 -0.08 7.46 -20.01
C LYS A 24 0.06 8.97 -19.79
N GLU A 25 0.04 9.42 -18.54
CA GLU A 25 0.00 10.85 -18.21
C GLU A 25 1.38 11.48 -18.08
N PHE A 26 2.39 10.74 -17.63
CA PHE A 26 3.69 11.30 -17.25
C PHE A 26 4.88 10.57 -17.88
N GLY A 27 4.65 9.46 -18.56
CA GLY A 27 5.68 8.73 -19.28
C GLY A 27 6.33 7.61 -18.48
N LEU A 28 7.14 6.82 -19.20
CA LEU A 28 7.75 5.60 -18.68
C LEU A 28 8.74 5.87 -17.54
N LYS A 29 9.51 6.94 -17.63
CA LYS A 29 10.47 7.31 -16.57
C LYS A 29 9.78 7.56 -15.24
N ALA A 30 8.65 8.29 -15.29
CA ALA A 30 7.88 8.57 -14.08
C ALA A 30 7.32 7.29 -13.46
N ALA A 31 6.85 6.36 -14.31
CA ALA A 31 6.35 5.07 -13.83
C ALA A 31 7.45 4.25 -13.17
N ARG A 32 8.65 4.24 -13.74
CA ARG A 32 9.79 3.53 -13.16
C ARG A 32 10.19 4.11 -11.81
N ARG A 33 10.16 5.43 -11.68
CA ARG A 33 10.45 6.09 -10.39
C ARG A 33 9.42 5.71 -9.34
N MET A 34 8.15 5.65 -9.75
CA MET A 34 7.08 5.24 -8.85
C MET A 34 7.26 3.79 -8.38
N GLU A 35 7.56 2.87 -9.31
CA GLU A 35 7.82 1.47 -8.98
C GLU A 35 8.97 1.34 -7.98
N SER A 36 10.07 2.06 -8.20
CA SER A 36 11.22 2.05 -7.29
C SER A 36 10.83 2.54 -5.90
N ARG A 37 10.03 3.60 -5.85
CA ARG A 37 9.57 4.16 -4.57
C ARG A 37 8.70 3.16 -3.82
N VAL A 38 7.81 2.47 -4.52
CA VAL A 38 6.96 1.44 -3.92
C VAL A 38 7.82 0.29 -3.39
N HIS A 39 8.77 -0.18 -4.20
CA HIS A 39 9.65 -1.27 -3.79
C HIS A 39 10.46 -0.91 -2.54
N GLU A 40 11.04 0.29 -2.53
CA GLU A 40 11.78 0.78 -1.36
C GLU A 40 10.87 0.89 -0.13
N GLY A 41 9.64 1.34 -0.34
CA GLY A 41 8.65 1.44 0.74
C GLY A 41 8.33 0.08 1.34
N VAL A 42 8.12 -0.93 0.51
CA VAL A 42 7.86 -2.30 0.99
C VAL A 42 9.05 -2.82 1.78
N LEU A 43 10.26 -2.60 1.30
CA LEU A 43 11.46 -3.03 2.02
C LEU A 43 11.61 -2.30 3.36
N GLN A 44 11.24 -1.02 3.40
CA GLN A 44 11.22 -0.26 4.64
C GLN A 44 10.26 -0.90 5.65
N LEU A 45 9.07 -1.28 5.20
CA LEU A 45 8.08 -1.93 6.07
C LEU A 45 8.60 -3.27 6.61
N CYS A 46 9.35 -4.01 5.81
CA CYS A 46 9.93 -5.28 6.23
C CYS A 46 10.94 -5.12 7.36
N GLN A 47 11.61 -3.97 7.43
CA GLN A 47 12.54 -3.67 8.52
C GLN A 47 11.86 -2.92 9.67
N PHE A 48 10.92 -2.05 9.35
CA PHE A 48 10.27 -1.16 10.33
C PHE A 48 8.76 -1.17 10.09
N PRO A 49 8.05 -2.22 10.54
CA PRO A 49 6.61 -2.34 10.24
C PRO A 49 5.77 -1.21 10.84
N TYR A 50 6.27 -0.51 11.85
CA TYR A 50 5.56 0.63 12.43
C TYR A 50 5.87 1.96 11.75
N SER A 51 6.61 1.96 10.63
CA SER A 51 6.97 3.22 9.95
C SER A 51 5.79 3.94 9.33
N GLY A 52 4.72 3.24 8.98
CA GLY A 52 3.47 3.88 8.58
C GLY A 52 2.66 4.31 9.80
N VAL A 53 1.67 5.18 9.58
CA VAL A 53 0.78 5.63 10.64
C VAL A 53 -0.45 4.74 10.70
N ARG A 54 -1.03 4.59 11.89
CA ARG A 54 -2.25 3.82 12.05
C ARG A 54 -3.39 4.51 11.29
N TYR A 55 -4.21 3.72 10.59
CA TYR A 55 -5.30 4.26 9.79
C TYR A 55 -6.46 4.72 10.69
N GLU A 56 -7.27 3.80 11.17
CA GLU A 56 -8.38 4.08 12.10
C GLU A 56 -8.52 2.94 13.09
N GLU A 57 -8.84 3.27 14.34
CA GLU A 57 -8.83 2.28 15.43
C GLU A 57 -9.84 1.15 15.23
N ASP A 58 -10.99 1.46 14.66
CA ASP A 58 -12.06 0.51 14.49
C ASP A 58 -11.96 -0.31 13.20
N ILE A 59 -10.98 -0.01 12.35
CA ILE A 59 -10.78 -0.75 11.11
C ILE A 59 -9.59 -1.68 11.27
N LEU A 60 -9.86 -2.97 11.19
CA LEU A 60 -8.87 -4.03 11.33
C LEU A 60 -8.86 -4.91 10.09
N TYR A 61 -7.73 -5.54 9.83
CA TYR A 61 -7.60 -6.56 8.80
C TYR A 61 -7.13 -7.85 9.48
N ASN A 62 -7.98 -8.88 9.48
CA ASN A 62 -7.70 -10.15 10.16
C ASN A 62 -7.25 -9.95 11.62
N GLY A 63 -7.91 -9.02 12.32
CA GLY A 63 -7.58 -8.72 13.70
C GLY A 63 -6.37 -7.84 13.93
N GLN A 64 -5.70 -7.40 12.85
CA GLN A 64 -4.50 -6.58 12.93
C GLN A 64 -4.81 -5.13 12.58
N GLU A 65 -4.05 -4.20 13.15
CA GLU A 65 -4.12 -2.79 12.79
C GLU A 65 -3.88 -2.60 11.30
N VAL A 66 -4.63 -1.68 10.69
CA VAL A 66 -4.35 -1.21 9.34
C VAL A 66 -3.51 0.06 9.45
N ARG A 67 -2.42 0.12 8.72
CA ARG A 67 -1.49 1.24 8.73
C ARG A 67 -1.28 1.75 7.31
N VAL A 68 -0.80 2.99 7.20
CA VAL A 68 -0.60 3.66 5.92
C VAL A 68 0.82 4.20 5.85
N LEU A 69 1.54 3.84 4.80
CA LEU A 69 2.84 4.44 4.50
C LEU A 69 2.66 5.36 3.29
N HIS A 70 2.84 6.65 3.50
CA HIS A 70 2.72 7.65 2.43
C HIS A 70 3.99 7.71 1.60
N LEU A 71 3.84 7.60 0.28
CA LEU A 71 4.93 7.63 -0.69
C LEU A 71 4.63 8.70 -1.75
N ARG A 72 4.65 9.95 -1.35
CA ARG A 72 4.29 11.11 -2.16
C ARG A 72 2.81 11.03 -2.59
N GLN A 73 2.56 10.79 -3.88
CA GLN A 73 1.20 10.81 -4.44
C GLN A 73 0.43 9.52 -4.21
N ILE A 74 1.11 8.48 -3.74
CA ILE A 74 0.49 7.19 -3.46
C ILE A 74 0.78 6.77 -2.03
N SER A 75 0.00 5.82 -1.55
CA SER A 75 0.17 5.25 -0.21
C SER A 75 0.05 3.74 -0.27
N LEU A 76 0.81 3.07 0.56
CA LEU A 76 0.66 1.64 0.79
C LEU A 76 -0.22 1.46 2.01
N ILE A 77 -1.32 0.73 1.83
CA ILE A 77 -2.22 0.35 2.91
C ILE A 77 -1.84 -1.07 3.29
N TYR A 78 -1.49 -1.29 4.54
CA TYR A 78 -0.95 -2.57 4.95
C TYR A 78 -1.35 -2.94 6.36
N SER A 79 -1.16 -4.19 6.69
CA SER A 79 -1.18 -4.69 8.06
C SER A 79 -0.02 -5.65 8.23
N PHE A 80 0.26 -6.08 9.46
CA PHE A 80 1.31 -7.07 9.68
C PHE A 80 1.01 -7.88 10.92
N ASP A 81 1.51 -9.09 10.91
CA ASP A 81 1.53 -9.97 12.07
C ASP A 81 2.99 -10.14 12.53
N LYS A 82 3.34 -11.26 13.15
CA LYS A 82 4.69 -11.49 13.65
C LYS A 82 5.74 -11.70 12.57
N GLU A 83 5.34 -12.08 11.37
CA GLU A 83 6.26 -12.52 10.33
C GLU A 83 6.08 -11.82 8.99
N THR A 84 4.87 -11.38 8.68
CA THR A 84 4.50 -10.99 7.32
C THR A 84 3.82 -9.64 7.28
N ILE A 85 4.31 -8.80 6.36
CA ILE A 85 3.63 -7.57 5.97
C ILE A 85 2.65 -7.94 4.86
N THR A 86 1.38 -7.60 5.01
CA THR A 86 0.36 -7.80 3.99
C THR A 86 0.01 -6.46 3.36
N ILE A 87 0.29 -6.30 2.07
CA ILE A 87 -0.10 -5.10 1.34
C ILE A 87 -1.54 -5.28 0.89
N ILE A 88 -2.44 -4.49 1.48
CA ILE A 88 -3.88 -4.59 1.26
C ILE A 88 -4.29 -3.80 0.02
N ALA A 89 -3.69 -2.62 -0.18
CA ALA A 89 -4.03 -1.73 -1.28
C ALA A 89 -2.89 -0.79 -1.59
N LEU A 90 -2.81 -0.37 -2.83
CA LEU A 90 -2.03 0.80 -3.22
C LEU A 90 -3.05 1.88 -3.55
N TRP A 91 -2.93 3.03 -2.89
CA TRP A 91 -3.92 4.08 -2.94
C TRP A 91 -3.34 5.36 -3.53
N ASN A 92 -4.04 5.93 -4.49
CA ASN A 92 -3.69 7.24 -5.02
C ASN A 92 -4.29 8.30 -4.08
N ASN A 93 -3.45 9.15 -3.52
CA ASN A 93 -3.86 10.12 -2.50
C ASN A 93 -4.79 11.21 -3.02
N TYR A 94 -4.99 11.30 -4.32
CA TYR A 94 -5.95 12.23 -4.91
C TYR A 94 -7.36 11.64 -5.01
N GLN A 95 -7.53 10.34 -4.75
CA GLN A 95 -8.86 9.73 -4.70
C GLN A 95 -9.55 10.10 -3.40
N ASN A 96 -10.89 10.06 -3.43
CA ASN A 96 -11.71 10.36 -2.26
C ASN A 96 -11.36 9.42 -1.09
N PRO A 97 -10.84 9.94 0.03
CA PRO A 97 -10.43 9.08 1.15
C PRO A 97 -11.59 8.32 1.80
N GLU A 98 -12.83 8.77 1.64
CA GLU A 98 -14.00 8.06 2.17
C GLU A 98 -14.17 6.67 1.53
N ARG A 99 -13.70 6.51 0.30
CA ARG A 99 -13.78 5.22 -0.40
C ARG A 99 -12.77 4.20 0.10
N LEU A 100 -11.74 4.64 0.82
CA LEU A 100 -10.69 3.74 1.29
C LEU A 100 -11.24 2.73 2.31
N ASP A 101 -12.16 3.14 3.17
CA ASP A 101 -12.82 2.23 4.12
C ASP A 101 -13.49 1.08 3.39
N GLU A 102 -14.25 1.40 2.34
CA GLU A 102 -14.93 0.40 1.53
C GLU A 102 -13.96 -0.55 0.86
N VAL A 103 -12.84 -0.02 0.36
CA VAL A 103 -11.82 -0.83 -0.30
C VAL A 103 -11.21 -1.81 0.69
N ILE A 104 -10.84 -1.36 1.89
CA ILE A 104 -10.28 -2.23 2.92
C ILE A 104 -11.28 -3.31 3.31
N GLU A 105 -12.53 -2.93 3.56
CA GLU A 105 -13.58 -3.87 3.94
C GLU A 105 -13.81 -4.94 2.86
N SER A 106 -13.75 -4.55 1.59
CA SER A 106 -13.97 -5.47 0.48
C SER A 106 -12.86 -6.49 0.30
N ARG A 107 -11.70 -6.27 0.91
CA ARG A 107 -10.52 -7.13 0.75
C ARG A 107 -10.23 -8.04 1.94
N LYS A 108 -11.11 -8.04 2.90
CA LYS A 108 -10.98 -8.92 4.07
C LYS A 108 -11.27 -10.39 3.78
#